data_2069581b433a761e7d961999563e7d40
#
_entry.id   2069581b433a761e7d961999563e7d40
#
_cell.length_a   1.000
_cell.length_b   1.000
_cell.length_c   1.000
_cell.angle_alpha   90.00
_cell.angle_beta   90.00
_cell.angle_gamma   90.00
#
_symmetry.space_group_name_H-M   'P 1'
#
loop_
_entity.id
_entity.type
_entity.pdbx_description
1 polymer ?
#
loop_
_entity_poly.entity_id
_entity_poly.type
_entity_poly.pdbx_seq_one_letter_code
_entity_poly.pdbx_strand_id
1 'polypeptide(L)'
;MPLNSIVSDGEIKWVPYSRGEIICGRYSLDDWHKAVHDIDSDEQWANFLEEYSFVKCFVLKSCADEHPMAFVYIMPEDFDGKVFSIHGGGWENYLLYYRGFMVMIKHMLDHGLKVRTYCQLSNPRAIRFVRSVGFVPYKYSDEEVFMWISDKRLKNSVLYKRLCK
;
A
#
# COMPACT_ATOMS: atom_id res chain seq x y z
N MET A 1 16.76 3.84 -7.13
CA MET A 1 15.94 3.28 -6.03
C MET A 1 14.84 2.38 -6.60
N PRO A 2 14.58 1.22 -6.00
CA PRO A 2 13.54 0.32 -6.50
C PRO A 2 12.12 0.92 -6.49
N LEU A 3 11.92 1.98 -5.71
CA LEU A 3 10.62 2.65 -5.57
C LEU A 3 10.44 3.88 -6.48
N ASN A 4 11.31 4.06 -7.47
CA ASN A 4 11.20 5.16 -8.44
C ASN A 4 10.73 4.69 -9.81
N SER A 5 10.42 3.41 -9.97
CA SER A 5 10.00 2.83 -11.24
C SER A 5 8.58 2.25 -11.16
N ILE A 6 8.00 2.03 -12.33
CA ILE A 6 6.71 1.33 -12.44
C ILE A 6 6.90 -0.13 -12.02
N VAL A 7 6.02 -0.61 -11.14
CA VAL A 7 5.99 -2.01 -10.70
C VAL A 7 4.78 -2.67 -11.36
N SER A 8 5.01 -3.72 -12.13
CA SER A 8 3.97 -4.36 -12.93
C SER A 8 4.10 -5.88 -12.91
N ASP A 9 2.99 -6.58 -13.08
CA ASP A 9 2.96 -8.03 -13.36
C ASP A 9 2.47 -8.34 -14.79
N GLY A 10 2.36 -7.31 -15.66
CA GLY A 10 1.91 -7.43 -17.03
C GLY A 10 0.42 -7.18 -17.24
N GLU A 11 -0.39 -7.29 -16.21
CA GLU A 11 -1.85 -7.08 -16.26
C GLU A 11 -2.26 -5.82 -15.50
N ILE A 12 -1.64 -5.59 -14.36
CA ILE A 12 -1.80 -4.40 -13.54
C ILE A 12 -0.45 -3.76 -13.29
N LYS A 13 -0.45 -2.46 -13.02
CA LYS A 13 0.78 -1.71 -12.74
C LYS A 13 0.55 -0.66 -11.66
N TRP A 14 1.58 -0.47 -10.85
CA TRP A 14 1.69 0.65 -9.92
C TRP A 14 2.46 1.76 -10.61
N VAL A 15 1.80 2.89 -10.80
CA VAL A 15 2.38 4.08 -11.45
C VAL A 15 2.61 5.14 -10.39
N PRO A 16 3.77 5.81 -10.36
CA PRO A 16 3.97 6.92 -9.42
C PRO A 16 2.85 7.95 -9.53
N TYR A 17 2.39 8.38 -8.36
CA TYR A 17 1.36 9.41 -8.26
C TYR A 17 1.85 10.71 -8.90
N SER A 18 0.96 11.39 -9.61
CA SER A 18 1.19 12.75 -10.10
C SER A 18 0.03 13.66 -9.69
N ARG A 19 0.33 14.94 -9.49
CA ARG A 19 -0.68 15.94 -9.14
C ARG A 19 -1.80 15.94 -10.18
N GLY A 20 -3.04 15.95 -9.73
CA GLY A 20 -4.22 15.83 -10.57
C GLY A 20 -4.90 14.46 -10.53
N GLU A 21 -4.23 13.43 -10.03
CA GLU A 21 -4.88 12.15 -9.76
C GLU A 21 -5.93 12.30 -8.66
N ILE A 22 -7.11 11.74 -8.87
CA ILE A 22 -8.22 11.81 -7.92
C ILE A 22 -8.20 10.52 -7.08
N ILE A 23 -7.82 10.64 -5.81
CA ILE A 23 -7.83 9.52 -4.86
C ILE A 23 -8.95 9.72 -3.84
N CYS A 24 -8.93 10.84 -3.15
CA CYS A 24 -9.89 11.16 -2.09
C CYS A 24 -11.34 11.18 -2.62
N GLY A 25 -11.56 11.69 -3.83
CA GLY A 25 -12.88 11.72 -4.45
C GLY A 25 -13.41 10.36 -4.91
N ARG A 26 -12.56 9.31 -4.94
CA ARG A 26 -12.92 7.94 -5.34
C ARG A 26 -13.02 6.98 -4.16
N TYR A 27 -12.39 7.33 -3.06
CA TYR A 27 -12.35 6.55 -1.83
C TYR A 27 -13.27 7.23 -0.82
N SER A 28 -14.07 6.47 -0.08
CA SER A 28 -14.98 7.09 0.86
C SER A 28 -14.21 7.90 1.92
N LEU A 29 -14.80 8.99 2.39
CA LEU A 29 -14.15 9.87 3.34
C LEU A 29 -13.75 9.13 4.62
N ASP A 30 -14.62 8.24 5.12
CA ASP A 30 -14.33 7.44 6.31
C ASP A 30 -13.15 6.49 6.08
N ASP A 31 -13.12 5.82 4.92
CA ASP A 31 -12.02 4.92 4.57
C ASP A 31 -10.72 5.69 4.33
N TRP A 32 -10.82 6.88 3.72
CA TRP A 32 -9.68 7.76 3.51
C TRP A 32 -9.05 8.20 4.86
N HIS A 33 -9.88 8.64 5.81
CA HIS A 33 -9.40 9.00 7.14
C HIS A 33 -8.77 7.83 7.90
N LYS A 34 -9.24 6.61 7.65
CA LYS A 34 -8.63 5.41 8.22
C LYS A 34 -7.28 5.06 7.57
N ALA A 35 -7.11 5.42 6.30
CA ALA A 35 -5.89 5.14 5.55
C ALA A 35 -4.85 6.26 5.70
N VAL A 36 -5.30 7.52 5.70
CA VAL A 36 -4.43 8.70 5.72
C VAL A 36 -4.97 9.72 6.71
N HIS A 37 -4.38 9.79 7.88
CA HIS A 37 -4.79 10.72 8.94
C HIS A 37 -4.66 12.19 8.53
N ASP A 38 -5.65 12.99 8.92
CA ASP A 38 -5.65 14.45 8.82
C ASP A 38 -5.56 15.01 7.39
N ILE A 39 -5.74 14.17 6.38
CA ILE A 39 -5.79 14.57 4.97
C ILE A 39 -7.17 14.22 4.42
N ASP A 40 -7.93 15.21 3.97
CA ASP A 40 -9.32 15.06 3.55
C ASP A 40 -9.59 15.52 2.12
N SER A 41 -8.57 15.91 1.37
CA SER A 41 -8.69 16.32 -0.02
C SER A 41 -7.50 15.92 -0.86
N ASP A 42 -7.70 15.80 -2.17
CA ASP A 42 -6.63 15.50 -3.12
C ASP A 42 -5.56 16.60 -3.15
N GLU A 43 -5.96 17.85 -2.98
CA GLU A 43 -5.03 18.97 -2.89
C GLU A 43 -4.13 18.86 -1.67
N GLN A 44 -4.68 18.56 -0.50
CA GLN A 44 -3.90 18.35 0.71
C GLN A 44 -2.95 17.17 0.57
N TRP A 45 -3.38 16.08 -0.09
CA TRP A 45 -2.53 14.93 -0.36
C TRP A 45 -1.37 15.27 -1.26
N ALA A 46 -1.61 16.00 -2.35
CA ALA A 46 -0.57 16.45 -3.26
C ALA A 46 0.44 17.37 -2.55
N ASN A 47 -0.03 18.30 -1.73
CA ASN A 47 0.84 19.19 -0.95
C ASN A 47 1.69 18.41 0.06
N PHE A 48 1.10 17.41 0.73
CA PHE A 48 1.82 16.53 1.65
C PHE A 48 2.94 15.78 0.94
N LEU A 49 2.69 15.21 -0.23
CA LEU A 49 3.70 14.47 -1.00
C LEU A 49 4.82 15.38 -1.52
N GLU A 50 4.51 16.63 -1.84
CA GLU A 50 5.53 17.60 -2.24
C GLU A 50 6.42 18.04 -1.07
N GLU A 51 5.82 18.23 0.11
CA GLU A 51 6.54 18.60 1.32
C GLU A 51 7.40 17.44 1.85
N TYR A 52 6.86 16.23 1.84
CA TYR A 52 7.52 15.02 2.35
C TYR A 52 7.92 14.11 1.18
N SER A 53 8.92 14.53 0.41
CA SER A 53 9.34 13.83 -0.81
C SER A 53 9.88 12.41 -0.59
N PHE A 54 10.21 12.04 0.64
CA PHE A 54 10.59 10.68 1.01
C PHE A 54 9.41 9.70 1.04
N VAL A 55 8.18 10.20 1.13
CA VAL A 55 6.97 9.39 1.00
C VAL A 55 6.71 9.15 -0.48
N LYS A 56 6.58 7.88 -0.87
CA LYS A 56 6.29 7.49 -2.26
C LYS A 56 4.84 7.03 -2.35
N CYS A 57 4.09 7.62 -3.27
CA CYS A 57 2.71 7.24 -3.54
C CYS A 57 2.59 6.69 -4.96
N PHE A 58 1.82 5.62 -5.09
CA PHE A 58 1.56 4.96 -6.37
C PHE A 58 0.06 4.76 -6.55
N VAL A 59 -0.37 4.80 -7.80
CA VAL A 59 -1.75 4.51 -8.20
C VAL A 59 -1.75 3.20 -8.99
N LEU A 60 -2.63 2.29 -8.62
CA LEU A 60 -2.82 1.02 -9.33
C LEU A 60 -3.69 1.26 -10.55
N LYS A 61 -3.17 0.88 -11.71
CA LYS A 61 -3.87 0.99 -12.99
C LYS A 61 -3.86 -0.34 -13.74
N SER A 62 -4.89 -0.57 -14.53
CA SER A 62 -4.88 -1.65 -15.52
C SER A 62 -3.87 -1.32 -16.62
N CYS A 63 -3.11 -2.31 -17.07
CA CYS A 63 -2.22 -2.13 -18.23
C CYS A 63 -2.99 -1.95 -19.54
N ALA A 64 -4.25 -2.40 -19.58
CA ALA A 64 -5.07 -2.35 -20.79
C ALA A 64 -5.67 -0.97 -21.06
N ASP A 65 -6.25 -0.33 -20.04
CA ASP A 65 -7.06 0.90 -20.20
C ASP A 65 -6.65 2.06 -19.31
N GLU A 66 -5.57 1.93 -18.54
CA GLU A 66 -5.08 2.98 -17.62
C GLU A 66 -6.09 3.37 -16.52
N HIS A 67 -7.10 2.53 -16.27
CA HIS A 67 -8.14 2.83 -15.28
C HIS A 67 -7.59 2.74 -13.85
N PRO A 68 -7.69 3.80 -13.03
CA PRO A 68 -7.18 3.78 -11.66
C PRO A 68 -8.14 3.04 -10.73
N MET A 69 -7.59 2.16 -9.87
CA MET A 69 -8.38 1.27 -9.01
C MET A 69 -8.05 1.38 -7.54
N ALA A 70 -6.84 1.84 -7.21
CA ALA A 70 -6.35 1.83 -5.84
C ALA A 70 -5.13 2.74 -5.71
N PHE A 71 -4.70 2.96 -4.48
CA PHE A 71 -3.45 3.64 -4.19
C PHE A 71 -2.68 2.92 -3.09
N VAL A 72 -1.38 3.11 -3.07
CA VAL A 72 -0.53 2.82 -1.91
C VAL A 72 0.42 3.98 -1.69
N TYR A 73 0.82 4.19 -0.43
CA TYR A 73 1.95 5.04 -0.12
C TYR A 73 2.93 4.27 0.75
N ILE A 74 4.20 4.60 0.59
CA ILE A 74 5.32 3.89 1.19
C ILE A 74 6.17 4.92 1.91
N MET A 75 6.42 4.67 3.21
CA MET A 75 7.15 5.59 4.08
C MET A 75 8.40 4.92 4.63
N PRO A 76 9.56 5.59 4.60
CA PRO A 76 10.75 5.07 5.27
C PRO A 76 10.55 5.09 6.79
N GLU A 77 10.98 4.01 7.44
CA GLU A 77 10.91 3.84 8.90
C GLU A 77 12.30 3.91 9.55
N ASP A 78 13.36 4.00 8.75
CA ASP A 78 14.73 4.13 9.22
C ASP A 78 15.52 5.11 8.35
N PHE A 79 16.69 5.52 8.85
CA PHE A 79 17.56 6.45 8.12
C PHE A 79 18.36 5.77 7.00
N ASP A 80 18.51 4.46 7.03
CA ASP A 80 19.29 3.70 6.04
C ASP A 80 18.50 3.38 4.77
N GLY A 81 17.20 3.68 4.75
CA GLY A 81 16.33 3.40 3.60
C GLY A 81 16.12 1.93 3.32
N LYS A 82 16.11 1.10 4.37
CA LYS A 82 15.95 -0.35 4.27
C LYS A 82 14.64 -0.86 4.86
N VAL A 83 14.02 -0.10 5.75
CA VAL A 83 12.76 -0.44 6.41
C VAL A 83 11.69 0.54 5.97
N PHE A 84 10.60 0.02 5.43
CA PHE A 84 9.50 0.83 4.93
C PHE A 84 8.17 0.31 5.46
N SER A 85 7.24 1.21 5.69
CA SER A 85 5.83 0.87 5.88
C SER A 85 5.06 1.08 4.59
N ILE A 86 4.06 0.24 4.36
CA ILE A 86 3.16 0.32 3.21
C ILE A 86 1.73 0.44 3.70
N HIS A 87 0.99 1.36 3.11
CA HIS A 87 -0.40 1.66 3.43
C HIS A 87 -1.15 1.95 2.13
N GLY A 88 -2.45 1.77 2.15
CA GLY A 88 -3.25 2.10 0.98
C GLY A 88 -4.68 1.66 1.08
N GLY A 89 -5.38 1.77 -0.03
CA GLY A 89 -6.77 1.38 -0.15
C GLY A 89 -7.21 1.29 -1.61
N GLY A 90 -8.25 0.50 -1.83
CA GLY A 90 -8.87 0.35 -3.14
C GLY A 90 -10.31 0.84 -3.13
N TRP A 91 -10.79 1.34 -4.27
CA TRP A 91 -12.16 1.82 -4.43
C TRP A 91 -12.98 1.00 -5.39
N GLU A 92 -12.33 0.16 -6.19
CA GLU A 92 -13.02 -0.80 -7.04
C GLU A 92 -12.13 -1.99 -7.35
N ASN A 93 -12.72 -3.10 -7.76
CA ASN A 93 -12.02 -4.35 -8.09
C ASN A 93 -11.02 -4.78 -7.01
N TYR A 94 -11.55 -5.07 -5.82
CA TYR A 94 -10.73 -5.40 -4.65
C TYR A 94 -9.76 -6.56 -4.87
N LEU A 95 -10.12 -7.54 -5.72
CA LEU A 95 -9.21 -8.66 -6.00
C LEU A 95 -7.96 -8.20 -6.75
N LEU A 96 -8.10 -7.29 -7.70
CA LEU A 96 -6.95 -6.69 -8.39
C LEU A 96 -6.13 -5.80 -7.45
N TYR A 97 -6.79 -5.07 -6.55
CA TYR A 97 -6.09 -4.33 -5.51
C TYR A 97 -5.29 -5.27 -4.60
N TYR A 98 -5.88 -6.35 -4.12
CA TYR A 98 -5.19 -7.32 -3.26
C TYR A 98 -3.97 -7.92 -3.96
N ARG A 99 -4.15 -8.31 -5.21
CA ARG A 99 -3.05 -8.79 -6.05
C ARG A 99 -1.96 -7.73 -6.22
N GLY A 100 -2.34 -6.51 -6.58
CA GLY A 100 -1.41 -5.40 -6.74
C GLY A 100 -0.65 -5.09 -5.46
N PHE A 101 -1.32 -5.08 -4.32
CA PHE A 101 -0.70 -4.87 -3.01
C PHE A 101 0.41 -5.91 -2.75
N MET A 102 0.12 -7.19 -3.02
CA MET A 102 1.10 -8.26 -2.88
C MET A 102 2.24 -8.17 -3.90
N VAL A 103 1.96 -7.74 -5.13
CA VAL A 103 2.97 -7.50 -6.15
C VAL A 103 3.96 -6.41 -5.69
N MET A 104 3.46 -5.32 -5.11
CA MET A 104 4.30 -4.26 -4.57
C MET A 104 5.17 -4.77 -3.41
N ILE A 105 4.58 -5.49 -2.47
CA ILE A 105 5.32 -6.07 -1.34
C ILE A 105 6.42 -7.02 -1.84
N LYS A 106 6.08 -7.89 -2.78
CA LYS A 106 7.06 -8.82 -3.37
C LYS A 106 8.22 -8.07 -4.02
N HIS A 107 7.92 -7.02 -4.77
CA HIS A 107 8.93 -6.17 -5.37
C HIS A 107 9.87 -5.56 -4.32
N MET A 108 9.32 -5.04 -3.23
CA MET A 108 10.12 -4.47 -2.15
C MET A 108 11.01 -5.53 -1.48
N LEU A 109 10.44 -6.68 -1.16
CA LEU A 109 11.18 -7.79 -0.54
C LEU A 109 12.30 -8.32 -1.45
N ASP A 110 12.04 -8.42 -2.75
CA ASP A 110 13.04 -8.88 -3.73
C ASP A 110 14.22 -7.91 -3.86
N HIS A 111 14.04 -6.64 -3.52
CA HIS A 111 15.10 -5.64 -3.47
C HIS A 111 15.76 -5.51 -2.10
N GLY A 112 15.51 -6.47 -1.20
CA GLY A 112 16.14 -6.52 0.11
C GLY A 112 15.57 -5.56 1.15
N LEU A 113 14.41 -4.96 0.87
CA LEU A 113 13.75 -4.06 1.81
C LEU A 113 12.98 -4.85 2.87
N LYS A 114 12.91 -4.31 4.06
CA LYS A 114 12.04 -4.80 5.13
C LYS A 114 10.72 -4.05 5.05
N VAL A 115 9.61 -4.78 5.07
CA VAL A 115 8.28 -4.22 4.86
C VAL A 115 7.45 -4.39 6.12
N ARG A 116 6.88 -3.28 6.56
CA ARG A 116 6.00 -3.18 7.72
C ARG A 116 4.68 -2.55 7.30
N THR A 117 3.69 -2.68 8.16
CA THR A 117 2.44 -1.92 8.08
C THR A 117 1.92 -1.71 9.50
N TYR A 118 1.04 -0.75 9.65
CA TYR A 118 0.27 -0.59 10.89
C TYR A 118 -1.16 -0.26 10.52
N CYS A 119 -2.09 -0.79 11.31
CA CYS A 119 -3.51 -0.59 11.13
C CYS A 119 -4.12 -0.08 12.41
N GLN A 120 -5.12 0.78 12.28
CA GLN A 120 -5.90 1.20 13.43
C GLN A 120 -6.69 0.01 13.98
N LEU A 121 -6.72 -0.15 15.29
CA LEU A 121 -7.52 -1.19 15.95
C LEU A 121 -9.02 -1.02 15.67
N SER A 122 -9.45 0.20 15.37
CA SER A 122 -10.82 0.51 14.95
C SER A 122 -11.15 0.08 13.52
N ASN A 123 -10.16 -0.45 12.77
CA ASN A 123 -10.34 -0.90 11.39
C ASN A 123 -10.05 -2.41 11.26
N PRO A 124 -10.93 -3.27 11.77
CA PRO A 124 -10.72 -4.73 11.74
C PRO A 124 -10.66 -5.30 10.32
N ARG A 125 -11.29 -4.64 9.35
CA ARG A 125 -11.27 -5.07 7.94
C ARG A 125 -9.85 -4.97 7.37
N ALA A 126 -9.16 -3.86 7.61
CA ALA A 126 -7.78 -3.70 7.18
C ALA A 126 -6.86 -4.71 7.86
N ILE A 127 -7.04 -4.94 9.16
CA ILE A 127 -6.26 -5.92 9.92
C ILE A 127 -6.43 -7.32 9.32
N ARG A 128 -7.67 -7.74 9.05
CA ARG A 128 -7.92 -9.04 8.44
C ARG A 128 -7.28 -9.17 7.07
N PHE A 129 -7.36 -8.12 6.26
CA PHE A 129 -6.75 -8.10 4.94
C PHE A 129 -5.24 -8.29 5.02
N VAL A 130 -4.53 -7.47 5.77
CA VAL A 130 -3.06 -7.54 5.81
C VAL A 130 -2.58 -8.85 6.46
N ARG A 131 -3.31 -9.39 7.42
CA ARG A 131 -3.00 -10.71 7.98
C ARG A 131 -3.17 -11.83 6.94
N SER A 132 -4.19 -11.75 6.08
CA SER A 132 -4.37 -12.74 5.01
C SER A 132 -3.30 -12.64 3.92
N VAL A 133 -2.62 -11.52 3.81
CA VAL A 133 -1.45 -11.33 2.93
C VAL A 133 -0.19 -11.97 3.54
N GLY A 134 -0.14 -12.14 4.86
CA GLY A 134 0.97 -12.77 5.55
C GLY A 134 1.65 -11.90 6.61
N PHE A 135 1.14 -10.70 6.85
CA PHE A 135 1.65 -9.86 7.94
C PHE A 135 1.33 -10.47 9.31
N VAL A 136 2.25 -10.31 10.25
CA VAL A 136 2.09 -10.77 11.63
C VAL A 136 2.35 -9.63 12.59
N PRO A 137 1.54 -9.52 13.67
CA PRO A 137 1.75 -8.49 14.67
C PRO A 137 3.07 -8.68 15.43
N TYR A 138 3.73 -7.56 15.75
CA TYR A 138 4.89 -7.57 16.64
C TYR A 138 4.79 -6.52 17.77
N LYS A 139 3.86 -5.58 17.64
CA LYS A 139 3.68 -4.51 18.63
C LYS A 139 2.25 -3.98 18.57
N TYR A 140 1.71 -3.60 19.72
CA TYR A 140 0.42 -2.93 19.86
C TYR A 140 0.62 -1.60 20.59
N SER A 141 -0.09 -0.57 20.17
CA SER A 141 -0.35 0.63 20.97
C SER A 141 -1.84 0.67 21.37
N ASP A 142 -2.28 1.74 22.04
CA ASP A 142 -3.69 1.88 22.39
C ASP A 142 -4.60 2.02 21.16
N GLU A 143 -4.06 2.49 20.03
CA GLU A 143 -4.83 2.80 18.83
C GLU A 143 -4.48 1.92 17.62
N GLU A 144 -3.29 1.33 17.59
CA GLU A 144 -2.77 0.67 16.39
C GLU A 144 -2.12 -0.67 16.68
N VAL A 145 -2.11 -1.53 15.67
CA VAL A 145 -1.31 -2.76 15.63
C VAL A 145 -0.24 -2.60 14.56
N PHE A 146 1.00 -2.90 14.92
CA PHE A 146 2.18 -2.86 14.04
C PHE A 146 2.52 -4.28 13.61
N MET A 147 2.70 -4.47 12.31
CA MET A 147 2.91 -5.80 11.71
C MET A 147 4.06 -5.76 10.72
N TRP A 148 4.69 -6.92 10.51
CA TRP A 148 5.76 -7.09 9.53
C TRP A 148 5.52 -8.34 8.69
N ILE A 149 6.21 -8.44 7.57
CA ILE A 149 6.10 -9.56 6.64
C ILE A 149 7.49 -9.98 6.15
N SER A 150 7.66 -11.28 5.91
CA SER A 150 8.82 -11.83 5.22
C SER A 150 8.40 -12.43 3.88
N ASP A 151 9.38 -12.66 3.00
CA ASP A 151 9.13 -13.32 1.71
C ASP A 151 8.45 -14.68 1.90
N LYS A 152 8.92 -15.46 2.86
CA LYS A 152 8.33 -16.77 3.19
C LYS A 152 6.87 -16.64 3.61
N ARG A 153 6.53 -15.66 4.45
CA ARG A 153 5.15 -15.45 4.91
C ARG A 153 4.24 -15.01 3.78
N LEU A 154 4.72 -14.11 2.93
CA LEU A 154 3.98 -13.68 1.75
C LEU A 154 3.67 -14.87 0.84
N LYS A 155 4.67 -15.63 0.44
CA LYS A 155 4.52 -16.79 -0.45
C LYS A 155 3.64 -17.91 0.11
N ASN A 156 3.62 -18.07 1.43
CA ASN A 156 2.80 -19.07 2.11
C ASN A 156 1.38 -18.58 2.42
N SER A 157 1.07 -17.31 2.18
CA SER A 157 -0.27 -16.79 2.42
C SER A 157 -1.29 -17.36 1.43
N VAL A 158 -2.52 -17.51 1.90
CA VAL A 158 -3.61 -18.05 1.08
C VAL A 158 -3.88 -17.13 -0.12
N LEU A 159 -3.88 -15.80 0.11
CA LEU A 159 -4.15 -14.84 -0.95
C LEU A 159 -3.05 -14.84 -2.02
N TYR A 160 -1.79 -14.90 -1.62
CA TYR A 160 -0.68 -14.93 -2.59
C TYR A 160 -0.76 -16.17 -3.48
N LYS A 161 -0.95 -17.33 -2.89
CA LYS A 161 -1.10 -18.60 -3.64
C LYS A 161 -2.27 -18.56 -4.60
N ARG A 162 -3.33 -17.88 -4.25
CA ARG A 162 -4.55 -17.78 -5.04
C ARG A 162 -4.46 -16.75 -6.15
N LEU A 163 -3.88 -15.59 -5.89
CA LEU A 163 -3.94 -14.42 -6.77
C LEU A 163 -2.62 -14.12 -7.52
N CYS A 164 -1.49 -14.61 -7.05
CA CYS A 164 -0.16 -14.24 -7.56
C CYS A 164 0.65 -15.44 -8.09
N LYS A 165 -0.02 -16.41 -8.62
CA LYS A 165 0.66 -17.55 -9.25
C LYS A 165 1.39 -17.16 -10.51
#